data_8a2f14ebd2d581ed715d05bb9af95250
#
_entry.id   8a2f14ebd2d581ed715d05bb9af95250
#
_cell.length_a   1.000
_cell.length_b   1.000
_cell.length_c   1.000
_cell.angle_alpha   90.00
_cell.angle_beta   90.00
_cell.angle_gamma   90.00
#
_symmetry.space_group_name_H-M   'P 1'
#
loop_
_entity.id
_entity.type
_entity.pdbx_description
1 polymer ?
#
loop_
_entity_poly.entity_id
_entity_poly.type
_entity_poly.pdbx_seq_one_letter_code
_entity_poly.pdbx_strand_id
1 'polypeptide(L)'
;MIEQRSDEWFAQRLGRVTASKVKDVMAKGRSGAPSATRQNYMMQLLCERLTGKREEGFTSAAMQRGTDLEPIARSAYEFNAGVMTIETGLIIHPRIDGFGASPDGLAGADGLLEIKCPNTSAHIAVIQSGKHDAQYEWQMLAQMACSGREWVDFVSFDDRLPEELQYVCFRYHRDEARIREMESEVKAFLEELAELEADMRGRMAA
;
A
#
# COMPACT_ATOMS: atom_id res chain seq x y z
N MET A 1 -5.98 -13.13 -14.28
CA MET A 1 -5.71 -12.15 -13.21
C MET A 1 -4.37 -11.50 -13.54
N ILE A 2 -4.22 -10.18 -13.38
CA ILE A 2 -2.95 -9.49 -13.69
C ILE A 2 -2.00 -9.75 -12.53
N GLU A 3 -0.83 -10.28 -12.85
CA GLU A 3 0.22 -10.58 -11.89
C GLU A 3 0.85 -9.29 -11.35
N GLN A 4 1.07 -9.20 -10.04
CA GLN A 4 1.75 -8.06 -9.43
C GLN A 4 3.18 -7.96 -9.95
N ARG A 5 3.65 -6.73 -10.13
CA ARG A 5 4.98 -6.40 -10.67
C ARG A 5 5.15 -6.68 -12.17
N SER A 6 4.11 -7.11 -12.89
CA SER A 6 4.11 -7.13 -14.36
C SER A 6 3.98 -5.71 -14.95
N ASP A 7 4.33 -5.53 -16.21
CA ASP A 7 4.19 -4.24 -16.90
C ASP A 7 2.73 -3.78 -16.92
N GLU A 8 1.78 -4.70 -17.08
CA GLU A 8 0.35 -4.43 -17.05
C GLU A 8 -0.11 -3.93 -15.66
N TRP A 9 0.42 -4.53 -14.60
CA TRP A 9 0.11 -4.09 -13.24
C TRP A 9 0.65 -2.69 -12.96
N PHE A 10 1.87 -2.38 -13.41
CA PHE A 10 2.42 -1.03 -13.30
C PHE A 10 1.61 -0.02 -14.12
N ALA A 11 1.18 -0.39 -15.34
CA ALA A 11 0.34 0.47 -16.18
C ALA A 11 -1.00 0.78 -15.52
N GLN A 12 -1.64 -0.20 -14.85
CA GLN A 12 -2.87 0.04 -14.11
C GLN A 12 -2.72 0.99 -12.92
N ARG A 13 -1.53 1.07 -12.33
CA ARG A 13 -1.24 1.93 -11.17
C ARG A 13 -0.81 3.34 -11.55
N LEU A 14 -0.47 3.56 -12.81
CA LEU A 14 0.08 4.82 -13.31
C LEU A 14 -0.85 6.00 -13.04
N GLY A 15 -0.34 7.05 -12.39
CA GLY A 15 -1.09 8.26 -12.08
C GLY A 15 -2.23 8.08 -11.05
N ARG A 16 -2.26 6.95 -10.32
CA ARG A 16 -3.27 6.63 -9.29
C ARG A 16 -2.69 6.68 -7.90
N VAL A 17 -3.49 7.10 -6.94
CA VAL A 17 -3.18 6.90 -5.53
C VAL A 17 -3.24 5.40 -5.23
N THR A 18 -2.20 4.87 -4.60
CA THR A 18 -2.12 3.45 -4.23
C THR A 18 -2.06 3.27 -2.72
N ALA A 19 -2.60 2.18 -2.20
CA ALA A 19 -2.68 1.90 -0.76
C ALA A 19 -1.35 2.13 -0.02
N SER A 20 -0.23 1.67 -0.57
CA SER A 20 1.10 1.83 0.02
C SER A 20 1.57 3.29 0.14
N LYS A 21 0.92 4.21 -0.60
CA LYS A 21 1.21 5.64 -0.65
C LYS A 21 0.17 6.51 0.10
N VAL A 22 -0.90 5.92 0.60
CA VAL A 22 -1.92 6.67 1.35
C VAL A 22 -1.33 7.41 2.55
N LYS A 23 -0.33 6.85 3.24
CA LYS A 23 0.38 7.55 4.32
C LYS A 23 0.99 8.89 3.87
N ASP A 24 1.42 9.00 2.61
CA ASP A 24 2.00 10.22 2.06
C ASP A 24 0.90 11.26 1.80
N VAL A 25 -0.31 10.81 1.39
CA VAL A 25 -1.50 11.67 1.28
C VAL A 25 -1.94 12.20 2.65
N MET A 26 -1.97 11.32 3.66
CA MET A 26 -2.39 11.65 5.03
C MET A 26 -1.36 12.46 5.83
N ALA A 27 -0.14 12.65 5.30
CA ALA A 27 0.94 13.35 6.00
C ALA A 27 0.62 14.83 6.18
N LYS A 28 0.61 15.30 7.43
CA LYS A 28 0.35 16.70 7.81
C LYS A 28 1.66 17.44 8.15
N GLY A 29 1.77 18.68 7.75
CA GLY A 29 2.87 19.56 8.11
C GLY A 29 2.71 20.12 9.53
N ARG A 30 3.77 20.71 10.10
CA ARG A 30 3.78 21.24 11.48
C ARG A 30 2.74 22.32 11.75
N SER A 31 2.33 23.09 10.73
CA SER A 31 1.36 24.18 10.83
C SER A 31 -0.05 23.81 10.35
N GLY A 32 -0.32 22.51 10.12
CA GLY A 32 -1.57 22.06 9.50
C GLY A 32 -1.62 22.24 7.97
N ALA A 33 -0.61 22.88 7.37
CA ALA A 33 -0.45 22.95 5.92
C ALA A 33 -0.07 21.57 5.33
N PRO A 34 -0.26 21.33 4.02
CA PRO A 34 0.20 20.12 3.35
C PRO A 34 1.69 19.87 3.61
N SER A 35 2.06 18.64 3.98
CA SER A 35 3.45 18.28 4.19
C SER A 35 4.24 18.24 2.88
N ALA A 36 5.58 18.39 2.94
CA ALA A 36 6.45 18.19 1.78
C ALA A 36 6.29 16.78 1.19
N THR A 37 6.07 15.77 2.01
CA THR A 37 5.81 14.39 1.57
C THR A 37 4.56 14.31 0.68
N ARG A 38 3.45 14.94 1.11
CA ARG A 38 2.21 14.99 0.33
C ARG A 38 2.40 15.73 -0.98
N GLN A 39 3.10 16.87 -0.95
CA GLN A 39 3.39 17.66 -2.15
C GLN A 39 4.27 16.90 -3.15
N ASN A 40 5.33 16.23 -2.69
CA ASN A 40 6.19 15.41 -3.53
C ASN A 40 5.42 14.27 -4.19
N TYR A 41 4.53 13.61 -3.46
CA TYR A 41 3.69 12.56 -4.03
C TYR A 41 2.70 13.13 -5.07
N MET A 42 2.11 14.30 -4.82
CA MET A 42 1.27 15.03 -5.79
C MET A 42 2.03 15.29 -7.10
N MET A 43 3.25 15.82 -7.00
CA MET A 43 4.10 16.09 -8.17
C MET A 43 4.50 14.81 -8.91
N GLN A 44 4.80 13.73 -8.20
CA GLN A 44 5.07 12.43 -8.82
C GLN A 44 3.88 11.98 -9.68
N LEU A 45 2.66 11.97 -9.12
CA LEU A 45 1.48 11.55 -9.88
C LEU A 45 1.15 12.49 -11.03
N LEU A 46 1.37 13.80 -10.88
CA LEU A 46 1.22 14.77 -11.96
C LEU A 46 2.18 14.44 -13.13
N CYS A 47 3.45 14.21 -12.84
CA CYS A 47 4.44 13.79 -13.83
C CYS A 47 4.03 12.50 -14.54
N GLU A 48 3.59 11.50 -13.80
CA GLU A 48 3.10 10.24 -14.37
C GLU A 48 1.90 10.44 -15.31
N ARG A 49 0.94 11.31 -14.94
CA ARG A 49 -0.24 11.62 -15.78
C ARG A 49 0.10 12.40 -17.03
N LEU A 50 1.03 13.35 -16.94
CA LEU A 50 1.44 14.18 -18.08
C LEU A 50 2.34 13.42 -19.06
N THR A 51 3.22 12.56 -18.57
CA THR A 51 4.19 11.83 -19.40
C THR A 51 3.70 10.47 -19.89
N GLY A 52 2.70 9.89 -19.22
CA GLY A 52 2.27 8.51 -19.44
C GLY A 52 3.34 7.48 -19.05
N LYS A 53 4.33 7.88 -18.24
CA LYS A 53 5.45 7.02 -17.83
C LYS A 53 5.58 7.03 -16.32
N ARG A 54 5.86 5.85 -15.75
CA ARG A 54 6.24 5.73 -14.35
C ARG A 54 7.59 6.39 -14.12
N GLU A 55 7.73 7.11 -13.04
CA GLU A 55 9.03 7.57 -12.59
C GLU A 55 9.90 6.37 -12.21
N GLU A 56 11.12 6.29 -12.73
CA GLU A 56 12.04 5.19 -12.41
C GLU A 56 12.41 5.29 -10.93
N GLY A 57 11.95 4.32 -10.14
CA GLY A 57 12.26 4.23 -8.73
C GLY A 57 13.58 3.47 -8.48
N PHE A 58 14.34 3.92 -7.50
CA PHE A 58 15.50 3.17 -7.01
C PHE A 58 15.04 1.90 -6.27
N THR A 59 15.52 0.74 -6.71
CA THR A 59 15.31 -0.53 -6.00
C THR A 59 16.54 -0.83 -5.14
N SER A 60 16.40 -0.81 -3.83
CA SER A 60 17.47 -1.18 -2.92
C SER A 60 17.58 -2.71 -2.79
N ALA A 61 18.76 -3.21 -2.36
CA ALA A 61 18.94 -4.61 -2.06
C ALA A 61 17.95 -5.11 -0.98
N ALA A 62 17.57 -4.25 -0.03
CA ALA A 62 16.56 -4.59 0.97
C ALA A 62 15.16 -4.75 0.37
N MET A 63 14.79 -3.91 -0.61
CA MET A 63 13.52 -4.03 -1.34
C MET A 63 13.48 -5.31 -2.17
N GLN A 64 14.58 -5.62 -2.87
CA GLN A 64 14.69 -6.85 -3.65
C GLN A 64 14.57 -8.08 -2.73
N ARG A 65 15.29 -8.10 -1.61
CA ARG A 65 15.17 -9.18 -0.63
C ARG A 65 13.75 -9.34 -0.11
N GLY A 66 13.04 -8.24 0.16
CA GLY A 66 11.63 -8.28 0.56
C GLY A 66 10.76 -9.00 -0.47
N THR A 67 10.98 -8.69 -1.75
CA THR A 67 10.30 -9.35 -2.87
C THR A 67 10.60 -10.85 -2.95
N ASP A 68 11.87 -11.22 -2.79
CA ASP A 68 12.33 -12.62 -2.89
C ASP A 68 11.78 -13.48 -1.72
N LEU A 69 11.58 -12.89 -0.54
CA LEU A 69 11.08 -13.57 0.64
C LEU A 69 9.56 -13.65 0.74
N GLU A 70 8.83 -12.81 0.01
CA GLU A 70 7.36 -12.75 0.09
C GLU A 70 6.68 -14.12 -0.15
N PRO A 71 7.09 -14.96 -1.14
CA PRO A 71 6.50 -16.29 -1.32
C PRO A 71 6.74 -17.22 -0.12
N ILE A 72 7.91 -17.13 0.53
CA ILE A 72 8.25 -17.94 1.71
C ILE A 72 7.39 -17.50 2.90
N ALA A 73 7.28 -16.18 3.13
CA ALA A 73 6.44 -15.62 4.18
C ALA A 73 4.96 -15.96 3.97
N ARG A 74 4.49 -15.96 2.72
CA ARG A 74 3.13 -16.38 2.35
C ARG A 74 2.88 -17.85 2.72
N SER A 75 3.80 -18.75 2.35
CA SER A 75 3.71 -20.17 2.69
C SER A 75 3.70 -20.38 4.20
N ALA A 76 4.51 -19.62 4.95
CA ALA A 76 4.50 -19.65 6.41
C ALA A 76 3.15 -19.19 6.97
N TYR A 77 2.56 -18.11 6.42
CA TYR A 77 1.23 -17.65 6.80
C TYR A 77 0.16 -18.72 6.53
N GLU A 78 0.12 -19.28 5.35
CA GLU A 78 -0.88 -20.29 4.94
C GLU A 78 -0.82 -21.53 5.84
N PHE A 79 0.40 -21.96 6.19
CA PHE A 79 0.61 -23.08 7.11
C PHE A 79 0.09 -22.76 8.52
N ASN A 80 0.46 -21.58 9.07
CA ASN A 80 0.08 -21.21 10.43
C ASN A 80 -1.40 -20.84 10.58
N ALA A 81 -1.97 -20.17 9.58
CA ALA A 81 -3.37 -19.74 9.58
C ALA A 81 -4.35 -20.85 9.14
N GLY A 82 -3.86 -21.91 8.49
CA GLY A 82 -4.70 -22.96 7.90
C GLY A 82 -5.58 -22.46 6.74
N VAL A 83 -5.15 -21.41 6.06
CA VAL A 83 -5.91 -20.74 4.99
C VAL A 83 -5.03 -20.58 3.76
N MET A 84 -5.49 -21.04 2.60
CA MET A 84 -4.85 -20.73 1.33
C MET A 84 -5.18 -19.30 0.90
N THR A 85 -4.20 -18.57 0.40
CA THR A 85 -4.38 -17.22 -0.11
C THR A 85 -4.52 -17.21 -1.64
N ILE A 86 -5.25 -16.22 -2.13
CA ILE A 86 -5.39 -15.97 -3.58
C ILE A 86 -4.69 -14.65 -3.89
N GLU A 87 -3.67 -14.69 -4.72
CA GLU A 87 -3.02 -13.48 -5.21
C GLU A 87 -3.99 -12.63 -6.02
N THR A 88 -3.83 -11.32 -5.97
CA THR A 88 -4.68 -10.39 -6.74
C THR A 88 -3.84 -9.27 -7.31
N GLY A 89 -4.29 -8.71 -8.44
CA GLY A 89 -3.73 -7.49 -9.02
C GLY A 89 -4.17 -6.23 -8.30
N LEU A 90 -4.35 -5.15 -9.05
CA LEU A 90 -4.89 -3.89 -8.52
C LEU A 90 -6.42 -4.00 -8.36
N ILE A 91 -6.91 -3.76 -7.16
CA ILE A 91 -8.32 -3.60 -6.83
C ILE A 91 -8.61 -2.10 -6.81
N ILE A 92 -9.44 -1.63 -7.75
CA ILE A 92 -9.85 -0.22 -7.82
C ILE A 92 -10.90 0.04 -6.76
N HIS A 93 -10.82 1.21 -6.11
CA HIS A 93 -11.81 1.64 -5.14
C HIS A 93 -13.20 1.82 -5.79
N PRO A 94 -14.28 1.29 -5.20
CA PRO A 94 -15.59 1.21 -5.86
C PRO A 94 -16.25 2.57 -6.11
N ARG A 95 -15.82 3.64 -5.41
CA ARG A 95 -16.44 4.97 -5.46
C ARG A 95 -15.47 6.12 -5.74
N ILE A 96 -14.16 5.88 -5.65
CA ILE A 96 -13.13 6.91 -5.87
C ILE A 96 -12.29 6.48 -7.06
N ASP A 97 -12.54 7.09 -8.21
CA ASP A 97 -11.69 6.86 -9.38
C ASP A 97 -10.27 7.40 -9.12
N GLY A 98 -9.28 6.74 -9.69
CA GLY A 98 -7.88 7.09 -9.45
C GLY A 98 -7.31 6.59 -8.11
N PHE A 99 -8.02 5.75 -7.36
CA PHE A 99 -7.56 5.11 -6.12
C PHE A 99 -7.65 3.59 -6.19
N GLY A 100 -6.62 2.90 -5.69
CA GLY A 100 -6.61 1.44 -5.69
C GLY A 100 -5.60 0.83 -4.73
N ALA A 101 -5.74 -0.48 -4.50
CA ALA A 101 -4.93 -1.27 -3.60
C ALA A 101 -4.52 -2.60 -4.24
N SER A 102 -3.32 -3.07 -3.94
CA SER A 102 -2.85 -4.42 -4.28
C SER A 102 -2.41 -5.08 -2.98
N PRO A 103 -3.31 -5.77 -2.26
CA PRO A 103 -2.91 -6.58 -1.12
C PRO A 103 -2.07 -7.78 -1.59
N ASP A 104 -1.20 -8.28 -0.74
CA ASP A 104 -0.36 -9.42 -1.08
C ASP A 104 -1.18 -10.72 -1.22
N GLY A 105 -2.39 -10.77 -0.67
CA GLY A 105 -3.31 -11.88 -0.88
C GLY A 105 -4.71 -11.63 -0.36
N LEU A 106 -5.67 -12.39 -0.89
CA LEU A 106 -7.00 -12.54 -0.33
C LEU A 106 -7.01 -13.78 0.55
N ALA A 107 -7.41 -13.65 1.83
CA ALA A 107 -7.44 -14.73 2.81
C ALA A 107 -8.89 -15.06 3.18
N GLY A 108 -9.36 -16.26 2.83
CA GLY A 108 -10.76 -16.64 3.02
C GLY A 108 -11.75 -15.69 2.35
N ALA A 109 -12.98 -15.59 2.90
CA ALA A 109 -14.04 -14.75 2.34
C ALA A 109 -13.80 -13.24 2.62
N ASP A 110 -13.36 -12.89 3.84
CA ASP A 110 -13.44 -11.53 4.35
C ASP A 110 -12.08 -10.92 4.73
N GLY A 111 -10.99 -11.66 4.53
CA GLY A 111 -9.65 -11.26 4.95
C GLY A 111 -8.71 -10.91 3.82
N LEU A 112 -7.70 -10.14 4.17
CA LEU A 112 -6.58 -9.75 3.34
C LEU A 112 -5.27 -10.17 4.00
N LEU A 113 -4.22 -10.27 3.22
CA LEU A 113 -2.87 -10.51 3.67
C LEU A 113 -1.98 -9.34 3.26
N GLU A 114 -1.19 -8.83 4.20
CA GLU A 114 -0.12 -7.86 3.97
C GLU A 114 1.17 -8.42 4.56
N ILE A 115 2.17 -8.63 3.73
CA ILE A 115 3.46 -9.21 4.10
C ILE A 115 4.54 -8.13 4.13
N LYS A 116 5.33 -8.13 5.18
CA LYS A 116 6.54 -7.33 5.29
C LYS A 116 7.72 -8.20 5.66
N CYS A 117 8.80 -8.09 4.87
CA CYS A 117 10.09 -8.73 5.13
C CYS A 117 11.13 -7.64 5.43
N PRO A 118 11.04 -6.97 6.61
CA PRO A 118 11.89 -5.84 6.95
C PRO A 118 13.32 -6.27 7.27
N ASN A 119 14.17 -5.32 7.66
CA ASN A 119 15.44 -5.68 8.28
C ASN A 119 15.20 -6.28 9.67
N THR A 120 16.20 -7.05 10.17
CA THR A 120 16.07 -7.82 11.40
C THR A 120 15.72 -6.96 12.61
N SER A 121 16.29 -5.76 12.75
CA SER A 121 15.97 -4.88 13.88
C SER A 121 14.51 -4.40 13.87
N ALA A 122 13.96 -4.10 12.71
CA ALA A 122 12.56 -3.72 12.57
C ALA A 122 11.62 -4.91 12.82
N HIS A 123 11.98 -6.13 12.36
CA HIS A 123 11.23 -7.34 12.68
C HIS A 123 11.21 -7.62 14.18
N ILE A 124 12.36 -7.54 14.86
CA ILE A 124 12.45 -7.69 16.32
C ILE A 124 11.58 -6.64 17.03
N ALA A 125 11.56 -5.39 16.56
CA ALA A 125 10.70 -4.35 17.15
C ALA A 125 9.21 -4.71 17.03
N VAL A 126 8.79 -5.30 15.91
CA VAL A 126 7.42 -5.81 15.73
C VAL A 126 7.12 -6.93 16.73
N ILE A 127 8.01 -7.91 16.89
CA ILE A 127 7.87 -8.99 17.89
C ILE A 127 7.72 -8.39 19.30
N GLN A 128 8.63 -7.48 19.69
CA GLN A 128 8.63 -6.85 21.02
C GLN A 128 7.37 -6.01 21.29
N SER A 129 6.83 -5.36 20.26
CA SER A 129 5.63 -4.54 20.40
C SER A 129 4.34 -5.36 20.60
N GLY A 130 4.34 -6.62 20.21
CA GLY A 130 3.17 -7.51 20.24
C GLY A 130 2.03 -7.04 19.32
N LYS A 131 2.32 -6.23 18.32
CA LYS A 131 1.32 -5.69 17.37
C LYS A 131 1.97 -5.35 16.02
N HIS A 132 1.14 -5.15 15.02
CA HIS A 132 1.58 -4.66 13.71
C HIS A 132 2.26 -3.29 13.82
N ASP A 133 3.13 -2.97 12.86
CA ASP A 133 3.76 -1.65 12.77
C ASP A 133 2.73 -0.62 12.27
N ALA A 134 2.48 0.40 13.09
CA ALA A 134 1.47 1.44 12.84
C ALA A 134 1.70 2.23 11.53
N GLN A 135 2.93 2.25 10.99
CA GLN A 135 3.20 2.92 9.72
C GLN A 135 2.42 2.31 8.54
N TYR A 136 1.94 1.06 8.65
CA TYR A 136 1.19 0.37 7.61
C TYR A 136 -0.35 0.43 7.80
N GLU A 137 -0.85 1.07 8.86
CA GLU A 137 -2.29 1.12 9.13
C GLU A 137 -3.07 1.78 7.99
N TRP A 138 -2.60 2.91 7.46
CA TRP A 138 -3.25 3.55 6.31
C TRP A 138 -3.25 2.66 5.06
N GLN A 139 -2.20 1.88 4.84
CA GLN A 139 -2.16 0.92 3.73
C GLN A 139 -3.21 -0.18 3.91
N MET A 140 -3.31 -0.76 5.10
CA MET A 140 -4.29 -1.81 5.41
C MET A 140 -5.73 -1.29 5.35
N LEU A 141 -5.99 -0.09 5.85
CA LEU A 141 -7.31 0.56 5.73
C LEU A 141 -7.69 0.80 4.26
N ALA A 142 -6.74 1.24 3.44
CA ALA A 142 -6.95 1.44 2.00
C ALA A 142 -7.25 0.12 1.28
N GLN A 143 -6.58 -0.95 1.64
CA GLN A 143 -6.85 -2.29 1.10
C GLN A 143 -8.28 -2.75 1.43
N MET A 144 -8.70 -2.57 2.69
CA MET A 144 -10.07 -2.91 3.12
C MET A 144 -11.11 -2.00 2.45
N ALA A 145 -10.84 -0.71 2.27
CA ALA A 145 -11.73 0.21 1.58
C ALA A 145 -11.93 -0.16 0.09
N CYS A 146 -10.84 -0.52 -0.60
CA CYS A 146 -10.90 -0.92 -2.02
C CYS A 146 -11.57 -2.28 -2.22
N SER A 147 -11.36 -3.24 -1.31
CA SER A 147 -11.83 -4.62 -1.47
C SER A 147 -13.19 -4.91 -0.82
N GLY A 148 -13.64 -4.05 0.11
CA GLY A 148 -14.83 -4.30 0.94
C GLY A 148 -14.62 -5.39 2.01
N ARG A 149 -13.36 -5.81 2.27
CA ARG A 149 -13.05 -6.87 3.24
C ARG A 149 -12.91 -6.32 4.66
N GLU A 150 -13.03 -7.20 5.66
CA GLU A 150 -13.24 -6.84 7.06
C GLU A 150 -11.97 -6.79 7.90
N TRP A 151 -10.88 -7.43 7.45
CA TRP A 151 -9.63 -7.49 8.19
C TRP A 151 -8.43 -7.73 7.29
N VAL A 152 -7.25 -7.36 7.80
CA VAL A 152 -5.94 -7.65 7.20
C VAL A 152 -5.10 -8.40 8.22
N ASP A 153 -4.56 -9.55 7.86
CA ASP A 153 -3.49 -10.20 8.61
C ASP A 153 -2.15 -9.60 8.15
N PHE A 154 -1.55 -8.83 9.06
CA PHE A 154 -0.22 -8.26 8.87
C PHE A 154 0.83 -9.29 9.30
N VAL A 155 1.62 -9.75 8.34
CA VAL A 155 2.72 -10.68 8.55
C VAL A 155 4.04 -9.92 8.53
N SER A 156 4.88 -10.13 9.55
CA SER A 156 6.29 -9.74 9.52
C SER A 156 7.15 -10.99 9.53
N PHE A 157 8.09 -11.08 8.57
CA PHE A 157 8.91 -12.27 8.36
C PHE A 157 10.39 -11.92 8.14
N ASP A 158 11.29 -12.66 8.81
CA ASP A 158 12.74 -12.56 8.62
C ASP A 158 13.43 -13.92 8.79
N ASP A 159 13.90 -14.51 7.69
CA ASP A 159 14.55 -15.81 7.61
C ASP A 159 15.94 -15.87 8.27
N ARG A 160 16.50 -14.74 8.68
CA ARG A 160 17.83 -14.65 9.35
C ARG A 160 17.79 -14.98 10.84
N LEU A 161 16.60 -14.99 11.41
CA LEU A 161 16.40 -15.32 12.83
C LEU A 161 16.22 -16.84 13.04
N PRO A 162 16.37 -17.35 14.27
CA PRO A 162 15.94 -18.70 14.62
C PRO A 162 14.47 -18.93 14.23
N GLU A 163 14.14 -20.16 13.85
CA GLU A 163 12.85 -20.53 13.25
C GLU A 163 11.64 -20.01 14.05
N GLU A 164 11.71 -20.12 15.38
CA GLU A 164 10.68 -19.67 16.31
C GLU A 164 10.46 -18.14 16.35
N LEU A 165 11.39 -17.36 15.78
CA LEU A 165 11.36 -15.90 15.72
C LEU A 165 11.21 -15.36 14.29
N GLN A 166 11.13 -16.22 13.28
CA GLN A 166 11.07 -15.78 11.88
C GLN A 166 9.73 -15.18 11.48
N TYR A 167 8.64 -15.58 12.14
CA TYR A 167 7.29 -15.28 11.73
C TYR A 167 6.47 -14.72 12.88
N VAL A 168 5.77 -13.61 12.63
CA VAL A 168 4.68 -13.13 13.50
C VAL A 168 3.56 -12.59 12.63
N CYS A 169 2.32 -12.74 13.12
CA CYS A 169 1.11 -12.30 12.44
C CYS A 169 0.19 -11.57 13.42
N PHE A 170 -0.33 -10.41 12.99
CA PHE A 170 -1.27 -9.61 13.77
C PHE A 170 -2.46 -9.21 12.90
N ARG A 171 -3.69 -9.49 13.37
CA ARG A 171 -4.89 -9.09 12.66
C ARG A 171 -5.25 -7.64 12.97
N TYR A 172 -5.47 -6.87 11.90
CA TYR A 172 -5.97 -5.52 11.94
C TYR A 172 -7.40 -5.49 11.38
N HIS A 173 -8.34 -5.04 12.18
CA HIS A 173 -9.75 -4.99 11.80
C HIS A 173 -10.13 -3.69 11.12
N ARG A 174 -11.16 -3.75 10.30
CA ARG A 174 -11.76 -2.63 9.60
C ARG A 174 -12.24 -1.56 10.59
N ASP A 175 -11.89 -0.30 10.31
CA ASP A 175 -12.34 0.87 11.06
C ASP A 175 -13.01 1.85 10.09
N GLU A 176 -14.33 1.88 10.10
CA GLU A 176 -15.13 2.70 9.21
C GLU A 176 -14.93 4.22 9.43
N ALA A 177 -14.60 4.64 10.65
CA ALA A 177 -14.37 6.07 10.92
C ALA A 177 -13.06 6.53 10.28
N ARG A 178 -12.01 5.75 10.44
CA ARG A 178 -10.70 6.01 9.83
C ARG A 178 -10.73 5.82 8.30
N ILE A 179 -11.50 4.86 7.79
CA ILE A 179 -11.68 4.70 6.34
C ILE A 179 -12.34 5.94 5.76
N ARG A 180 -13.41 6.48 6.37
CA ARG A 180 -14.05 7.71 5.90
C ARG A 180 -13.12 8.92 5.95
N GLU A 181 -12.31 9.07 7.00
CA GLU A 181 -11.28 10.11 7.08
C GLU A 181 -10.30 9.99 5.90
N MET A 182 -9.77 8.80 5.68
CA MET A 182 -8.85 8.51 4.58
C MET A 182 -9.47 8.76 3.21
N GLU A 183 -10.69 8.25 2.94
CA GLU A 183 -11.41 8.44 1.68
C GLU A 183 -11.62 9.94 1.38
N SER A 184 -11.95 10.74 2.40
CA SER A 184 -12.11 12.19 2.26
C SER A 184 -10.82 12.88 1.84
N GLU A 185 -9.70 12.54 2.49
CA GLU A 185 -8.38 13.11 2.16
C GLU A 185 -7.86 12.65 0.80
N VAL A 186 -8.06 11.37 0.44
CA VAL A 186 -7.70 10.85 -0.89
C VAL A 186 -8.51 11.53 -1.98
N LYS A 187 -9.82 11.75 -1.76
CA LYS A 187 -10.67 12.44 -2.72
C LYS A 187 -10.22 13.88 -2.93
N ALA A 188 -10.01 14.64 -1.85
CA ALA A 188 -9.50 16.01 -1.93
C ALA A 188 -8.14 16.07 -2.64
N PHE A 189 -7.24 15.14 -2.34
CA PHE A 189 -5.94 15.03 -3.01
C PHE A 189 -6.06 14.79 -4.52
N LEU A 190 -6.99 13.94 -4.95
CA LEU A 190 -7.21 13.65 -6.37
C LEU A 190 -7.89 14.81 -7.10
N GLU A 191 -8.75 15.59 -6.44
CA GLU A 191 -9.34 16.81 -6.95
C GLU A 191 -8.26 17.89 -7.17
N GLU A 192 -7.40 18.15 -6.19
CA GLU A 192 -6.24 19.04 -6.33
C GLU A 192 -5.30 18.61 -7.48
N LEU A 193 -5.03 17.31 -7.60
CA LEU A 193 -4.21 16.76 -8.68
C LEU A 193 -4.84 17.00 -10.06
N ALA A 194 -6.15 16.84 -10.18
CA ALA A 194 -6.86 17.09 -11.43
C ALA A 194 -6.85 18.56 -11.82
N GLU A 195 -6.99 19.48 -10.86
CA GLU A 195 -6.88 20.93 -11.08
C GLU A 195 -5.49 21.32 -11.56
N LEU A 196 -4.42 20.80 -10.93
CA LEU A 196 -3.04 21.03 -11.34
C LEU A 196 -2.76 20.48 -12.76
N GLU A 197 -3.27 19.30 -13.06
CA GLU A 197 -3.13 18.70 -14.40
C GLU A 197 -3.83 19.56 -15.46
N ALA A 198 -5.04 20.05 -15.19
CA ALA A 198 -5.79 20.93 -16.09
C ALA A 198 -5.07 22.27 -16.33
N ASP A 199 -4.54 22.91 -15.27
CA ASP A 199 -3.74 24.14 -15.40
C ASP A 199 -2.50 23.94 -16.27
N MET A 200 -1.75 22.86 -16.05
CA MET A 200 -0.56 22.56 -16.85
C MET A 200 -0.89 22.31 -18.32
N ARG A 201 -1.96 21.57 -18.61
CA ARG A 201 -2.41 21.33 -19.99
C ARG A 201 -2.91 22.62 -20.64
N GLY A 202 -3.59 23.48 -19.90
CA GLY A 202 -4.05 24.80 -20.40
C GLY A 202 -2.92 25.72 -20.79
N ARG A 203 -1.80 25.74 -20.05
CA ARG A 203 -0.60 26.55 -20.39
C ARG A 203 0.11 26.09 -21.66
N MET A 204 -0.04 24.82 -22.04
CA MET A 204 0.56 24.28 -23.26
C MET A 204 -0.30 24.58 -24.52
N ALA A 205 -1.58 24.94 -24.34
CA ALA A 205 -2.51 25.23 -25.41
C ALA A 205 -2.60 26.74 -25.75
N ALA A 206 -1.98 27.60 -24.94
CA ALA A 206 -1.92 29.06 -25.10
C ALA A 206 -0.63 29.49 -25.79
#